data_37b579b02e30ea6e09f6f5c300ceb7ee
#
_entry.id   37b579b02e30ea6e09f6f5c300ceb7ee
#
_cell.length_a   1.000
_cell.length_b   1.000
_cell.length_c   1.000
_cell.angle_alpha   90.00
_cell.angle_beta   90.00
_cell.angle_gamma   90.00
#
_symmetry.space_group_name_H-M   'P 1'
#
loop_
_entity.id
_entity.type
_entity.pdbx_description
1 polymer ?
#
loop_
_entity_poly.entity_id
_entity_poly.type
_entity_poly.pdbx_seq_one_letter_code
_entity_poly.pdbx_strand_id
1 'polypeptide(L)'
;MVDTELQMSFARDVVLLQAVGIKPVIVHGGGPQIGELLDRLGIQSSFVDGMRVTDGKTMDVVEMVLGATVNKQIVNIISEAGGNAFGVTGKDGQLIRAKKMMVTQKTAAMSVPEIV
;
A
#
# COMPACT_ATOMS: atom_id res chain seq x y z
N MET A 1 1.67 -9.51 -1.74
CA MET A 1 2.13 -10.70 -2.49
C MET A 1 2.08 -11.90 -1.56
N VAL A 2 1.38 -12.94 -1.94
CA VAL A 2 1.08 -14.07 -1.04
C VAL A 2 1.98 -15.28 -1.32
N ASP A 3 2.42 -15.42 -2.54
CA ASP A 3 3.23 -16.57 -2.98
C ASP A 3 4.71 -16.25 -2.88
N THR A 4 5.44 -17.06 -2.11
CA THR A 4 6.88 -16.88 -1.88
C THR A 4 7.71 -16.99 -3.16
N GLU A 5 7.35 -17.91 -4.05
CA GLU A 5 8.06 -18.07 -5.33
C GLU A 5 7.87 -16.86 -6.23
N LEU A 6 6.65 -16.32 -6.28
CA LEU A 6 6.36 -15.11 -7.04
C LEU A 6 7.07 -13.91 -6.44
N GLN A 7 7.16 -13.81 -5.13
CA GLN A 7 7.92 -12.76 -4.46
C GLN A 7 9.40 -12.82 -4.85
N MET A 8 9.99 -14.00 -4.81
CA MET A 8 11.39 -14.20 -5.18
C MET A 8 11.65 -13.88 -6.65
N SER A 9 10.74 -14.32 -7.53
CA SER A 9 10.82 -14.03 -8.97
C SER A 9 10.74 -12.54 -9.23
N PHE A 10 9.79 -11.85 -8.60
CA PHE A 10 9.66 -10.41 -8.68
C PHE A 10 10.92 -9.70 -8.22
N ALA A 11 11.46 -10.09 -7.08
CA ALA A 11 12.66 -9.48 -6.53
C ALA A 11 13.88 -9.65 -7.46
N ARG A 12 14.03 -10.83 -8.06
CA ARG A 12 15.10 -11.08 -9.05
C ARG A 12 14.95 -10.20 -10.29
N ASP A 13 13.72 -10.03 -10.77
CA ASP A 13 13.46 -9.16 -11.92
C ASP A 13 13.83 -7.71 -11.62
N VAL A 14 13.49 -7.22 -10.44
CA VAL A 14 13.84 -5.86 -10.01
C VAL A 14 15.36 -5.70 -9.91
N VAL A 15 16.03 -6.68 -9.33
CA VAL A 15 17.50 -6.66 -9.23
C VAL A 15 18.15 -6.67 -10.60
N LEU A 16 17.61 -7.46 -11.53
CA LEU A 16 18.11 -7.51 -12.90
C LEU A 16 17.94 -6.16 -13.60
N LEU A 17 16.79 -5.52 -13.47
CA LEU A 17 16.57 -4.18 -14.01
C LEU A 17 17.58 -3.18 -13.46
N GLN A 18 17.81 -3.22 -12.15
CA GLN A 18 18.77 -2.35 -11.50
C GLN A 18 20.20 -2.60 -11.99
N ALA A 19 20.54 -3.87 -12.20
CA ALA A 19 21.88 -4.25 -12.68
C ALA A 19 22.20 -3.72 -14.08
N VAL A 20 21.19 -3.56 -14.94
CA VAL A 20 21.37 -3.01 -16.28
C VAL A 20 21.18 -1.50 -16.33
N GLY A 21 21.15 -0.82 -15.19
CA GLY A 21 21.12 0.64 -15.11
C GLY A 21 19.72 1.26 -15.10
N ILE A 22 18.67 0.47 -15.04
CA ILE A 22 17.30 0.97 -14.88
C ILE A 22 17.07 1.28 -13.39
N LYS A 23 16.37 2.37 -13.13
CA LYS A 23 15.96 2.76 -11.77
C LYS A 23 14.48 2.49 -11.60
N PRO A 24 14.07 1.27 -11.23
CA PRO A 24 12.66 0.96 -11.12
C PRO A 24 12.03 1.65 -9.92
N VAL A 25 10.81 2.13 -10.11
CA VAL A 25 9.96 2.65 -9.05
C VAL A 25 8.78 1.69 -8.91
N ILE A 26 8.61 1.14 -7.73
CA ILE A 26 7.57 0.15 -7.45
C ILE A 26 6.45 0.85 -6.69
N VAL A 27 5.25 0.73 -7.22
CA VAL A 27 4.02 1.20 -6.56
C VAL A 27 3.22 -0.04 -6.16
N HIS A 28 2.79 -0.08 -4.92
CA HIS A 28 2.10 -1.26 -4.39
C HIS A 28 0.82 -0.87 -3.66
N GLY A 29 -0.05 -1.84 -3.48
CA GLY A 29 -1.22 -1.76 -2.63
C GLY A 29 -1.09 -2.68 -1.43
N GLY A 30 -2.20 -3.04 -0.83
CA GLY A 30 -2.24 -3.92 0.34
C GLY A 30 -3.63 -4.08 0.92
N GLY A 31 -4.65 -4.01 0.06
CA GLY A 31 -6.06 -4.11 0.49
C GLY A 31 -6.36 -5.33 1.36
N PRO A 32 -5.97 -6.55 0.96
CA PRO A 32 -6.19 -7.74 1.79
C PRO A 32 -5.50 -7.67 3.16
N GLN A 33 -4.29 -7.16 3.21
CA GLN A 33 -3.54 -7.01 4.46
C GLN A 33 -4.17 -5.96 5.38
N ILE A 34 -4.68 -4.87 4.81
CA ILE A 34 -5.43 -3.85 5.56
C ILE A 34 -6.67 -4.49 6.16
N GLY A 35 -7.46 -5.21 5.37
CA GLY A 35 -8.67 -5.87 5.81
C GLY A 35 -8.41 -6.87 6.93
N GLU A 36 -7.36 -7.65 6.81
CA GLU A 36 -6.97 -8.63 7.83
C GLU A 36 -6.66 -7.95 9.17
N LEU A 37 -5.88 -6.87 9.16
CA LEU A 37 -5.55 -6.17 10.40
C LEU A 37 -6.77 -5.47 10.99
N LEU A 38 -7.63 -4.88 10.17
CA LEU A 38 -8.88 -4.29 10.64
C LEU A 38 -9.77 -5.33 11.32
N ASP A 39 -9.91 -6.52 10.74
CA ASP A 39 -10.66 -7.61 11.33
C ASP A 39 -10.10 -8.03 12.69
N ARG A 40 -8.79 -8.15 12.79
CA ARG A 40 -8.10 -8.51 14.04
C ARG A 40 -8.28 -7.45 15.12
N LEU A 41 -8.43 -6.20 14.74
CA LEU A 41 -8.66 -5.08 15.67
C LEU A 41 -10.14 -4.84 15.96
N GLY A 42 -11.05 -5.62 15.33
CA GLY A 42 -12.48 -5.46 15.50
C GLY A 42 -13.05 -4.21 14.85
N ILE A 43 -12.34 -3.66 13.86
CA ILE A 43 -12.79 -2.49 13.10
C ILE A 43 -13.48 -2.97 11.83
N GLN A 44 -14.73 -2.53 11.63
CA GLN A 44 -15.51 -2.93 10.48
C GLN A 44 -15.11 -2.14 9.24
N SER A 45 -14.84 -2.88 8.15
CA SER A 45 -14.56 -2.29 6.85
C SER A 45 -15.84 -1.95 6.11
N SER A 46 -15.85 -0.82 5.42
CA SER A 46 -16.93 -0.48 4.49
C SER A 46 -16.36 0.07 3.20
N PHE A 47 -17.09 -0.16 2.10
CA PHE A 47 -16.65 0.22 0.76
C PHE A 47 -17.79 0.94 0.03
N VAL A 48 -17.42 1.90 -0.82
CA VAL A 48 -18.32 2.59 -1.72
C VAL A 48 -17.69 2.56 -3.11
N ASP A 49 -18.41 2.01 -4.07
CA ASP A 49 -17.91 1.87 -5.46
C ASP A 49 -16.53 1.22 -5.53
N GLY A 50 -16.30 0.17 -4.74
CA GLY A 50 -15.03 -0.53 -4.69
C GLY A 50 -13.93 0.19 -3.92
N MET A 51 -14.19 1.38 -3.41
CA MET A 51 -13.23 2.17 -2.63
C MET A 51 -13.54 2.08 -1.14
N ARG A 52 -12.50 1.88 -0.34
CA ARG A 52 -12.64 1.79 1.11
C ARG A 52 -13.04 3.15 1.70
N VAL A 53 -14.06 3.15 2.53
CA VAL A 53 -14.40 4.31 3.37
C VAL A 53 -13.44 4.32 4.55
N THR A 54 -12.68 5.40 4.71
CA THR A 54 -11.58 5.45 5.66
C THR A 54 -11.78 6.61 6.64
N ASP A 55 -12.11 6.29 7.88
CA ASP A 55 -12.10 7.26 8.98
C ASP A 55 -10.69 7.39 9.58
N GLY A 56 -10.53 8.18 10.63
CA GLY A 56 -9.23 8.42 11.23
C GLY A 56 -8.58 7.15 11.78
N LYS A 57 -9.33 6.28 12.45
CA LYS A 57 -8.81 5.02 12.98
C LYS A 57 -8.42 4.06 11.87
N THR A 58 -9.25 3.94 10.85
CA THR A 58 -8.97 3.11 9.68
C THR A 58 -7.74 3.66 8.94
N MET A 59 -7.61 4.97 8.83
CA MET A 59 -6.45 5.58 8.17
C MET A 59 -5.14 5.26 8.88
N ASP A 60 -5.14 5.24 10.22
CA ASP A 60 -3.96 4.84 10.99
C ASP A 60 -3.55 3.41 10.66
N VAL A 61 -4.52 2.50 10.56
CA VAL A 61 -4.27 1.11 10.17
C VAL A 61 -3.75 1.01 8.75
N VAL A 62 -4.34 1.75 7.82
CA VAL A 62 -3.89 1.81 6.42
C VAL A 62 -2.43 2.25 6.35
N GLU A 63 -2.08 3.30 7.08
CA GLU A 63 -0.71 3.80 7.13
C GLU A 63 0.27 2.77 7.69
N MET A 64 -0.09 2.10 8.79
CA MET A 64 0.74 1.05 9.38
C MET A 64 0.95 -0.12 8.42
N VAL A 65 -0.11 -0.58 7.78
CA VAL A 65 -0.04 -1.74 6.87
C VAL A 65 0.74 -1.39 5.61
N LEU A 66 0.39 -0.31 4.94
CA LEU A 66 1.03 0.04 3.68
C LEU A 66 2.46 0.54 3.88
N GLY A 67 2.67 1.42 4.85
CA GLY A 67 3.98 2.04 5.07
C GLY A 67 4.99 1.17 5.79
N ALA A 68 4.53 0.29 6.65
CA ALA A 68 5.43 -0.57 7.43
C ALA A 68 5.39 -2.03 6.97
N THR A 69 4.24 -2.66 7.01
CA THR A 69 4.15 -4.10 6.75
C THR A 69 4.46 -4.44 5.30
N VAL A 70 3.70 -3.90 4.36
CA VAL A 70 3.83 -4.24 2.94
C VAL A 70 5.06 -3.59 2.33
N ASN A 71 5.25 -2.31 2.54
CA ASN A 71 6.38 -1.56 1.99
C ASN A 71 7.71 -2.16 2.40
N LYS A 72 7.90 -2.42 3.69
CA LYS A 72 9.16 -2.94 4.21
C LYS A 72 9.37 -4.41 3.86
N GLN A 73 8.30 -5.18 3.68
CA GLN A 73 8.40 -6.54 3.15
C GLN A 73 8.98 -6.53 1.73
N ILE A 74 8.49 -5.65 0.87
CA ILE A 74 9.00 -5.51 -0.50
C ILE A 74 10.47 -5.08 -0.48
N VAL A 75 10.82 -4.10 0.33
CA VAL A 75 12.22 -3.67 0.49
C VAL A 75 13.09 -4.86 0.92
N ASN A 76 12.62 -5.65 1.86
CA ASN A 76 13.38 -6.79 2.38
C ASN A 76 13.62 -7.85 1.32
N ILE A 77 12.59 -8.24 0.55
CA ILE A 77 12.76 -9.28 -0.46
C ILE A 77 13.70 -8.84 -1.59
N ILE A 78 13.68 -7.57 -1.96
CA ILE A 78 14.62 -7.03 -2.95
C ILE A 78 16.05 -7.02 -2.39
N SER A 79 16.21 -6.61 -1.14
CA SER A 79 17.50 -6.59 -0.47
C SER A 79 18.09 -8.00 -0.33
N GLU A 80 17.26 -8.99 0.02
CA GLU A 80 17.68 -10.39 0.09
C GLU A 80 18.11 -10.95 -1.26
N ALA A 81 17.50 -10.48 -2.34
CA ALA A 81 17.90 -10.87 -3.70
C ALA A 81 19.16 -10.15 -4.20
N GLY A 82 19.77 -9.30 -3.39
CA GLY A 82 20.99 -8.60 -3.73
C GLY A 82 20.81 -7.19 -4.29
N GLY A 83 19.57 -6.69 -4.28
CA GLY A 83 19.29 -5.33 -4.73
C GLY A 83 19.50 -4.28 -3.65
N ASN A 84 19.41 -3.04 -4.05
CA ASN A 84 19.46 -1.90 -3.16
C ASN A 84 18.14 -1.15 -3.24
N ALA A 85 17.34 -1.26 -2.19
CA ALA A 85 15.99 -0.69 -2.15
C ALA A 85 15.74 0.01 -0.82
N PHE A 86 15.02 1.11 -0.88
CA PHE A 86 14.40 1.69 0.30
C PHE A 86 12.99 2.13 -0.05
N GLY A 87 12.12 2.12 0.94
CA GLY A 87 10.71 2.40 0.74
C GLY A 87 10.31 3.73 1.33
N VAL A 88 9.42 4.40 0.61
CA VAL A 88 8.84 5.68 1.04
C VAL A 88 7.32 5.60 0.94
N THR A 89 6.65 6.52 1.61
CA THR A 89 5.21 6.73 1.47
C THR A 89 4.94 8.09 0.86
N GLY A 90 3.71 8.36 0.52
CA GLY A 90 3.32 9.69 0.03
C GLY A 90 3.56 10.82 1.02
N LYS A 91 3.66 10.51 2.33
CA LYS A 91 4.00 11.48 3.36
C LYS A 91 5.43 11.95 3.32
N ASP A 92 6.33 11.09 2.90
CA ASP A 92 7.76 11.40 2.88
C ASP A 92 8.04 12.54 1.91
N GLY A 93 8.62 13.62 2.41
CA GLY A 93 8.90 14.79 1.60
C GLY A 93 7.67 15.45 0.99
N GLN A 94 6.49 15.17 1.52
CA GLN A 94 5.20 15.62 0.94
C GLN A 94 5.08 15.22 -0.53
N LEU A 95 5.52 14.02 -0.85
CA LEU A 95 5.57 13.51 -2.23
C LEU A 95 4.19 13.45 -2.87
N ILE A 96 3.18 13.06 -2.09
CA ILE A 96 1.79 12.96 -2.55
C ILE A 96 0.90 13.70 -1.56
N ARG A 97 0.06 14.58 -2.09
CA ARG A 97 -0.99 15.25 -1.31
C ARG A 97 -2.33 14.66 -1.69
N ALA A 98 -3.13 14.36 -0.69
CA ALA A 98 -4.46 13.82 -0.89
C ALA A 98 -5.51 14.67 -0.19
N LYS A 99 -6.70 14.64 -0.72
CA LYS A 99 -7.88 15.24 -0.07
C LYS A 99 -9.00 14.21 -0.08
N LYS A 100 -9.94 14.36 0.84
CA LYS A 100 -11.11 13.49 0.87
C LYS A 100 -11.90 13.65 -0.42
N MET A 101 -12.18 12.50 -1.05
CA MET A 101 -13.11 12.43 -2.14
C MET A 101 -14.52 12.23 -1.58
N MET A 102 -15.43 13.09 -2.00
CA MET A 102 -16.85 13.00 -1.60
C MET A 102 -17.62 12.33 -2.73
N VAL A 103 -18.35 11.27 -2.36
CA VAL A 103 -19.24 10.58 -3.30
C VAL A 103 -20.68 10.88 -2.89
N THR A 104 -21.42 11.53 -3.77
CA THR A 104 -22.84 11.81 -3.54
C THR A 104 -23.64 10.58 -3.95
N GLN A 105 -24.28 9.95 -2.97
CA GLN A 105 -25.27 8.91 -3.23
C GLN A 105 -26.67 9.51 -3.10
N LYS A 106 -27.69 8.79 -3.61
CA LYS A 106 -29.09 9.22 -3.58
C LYS A 106 -29.60 9.58 -2.18
N THR A 107 -28.92 9.16 -1.11
CA THR A 107 -29.38 9.31 0.26
C THR A 107 -28.35 9.91 1.22
N ALA A 108 -27.06 10.00 0.88
CA ALA A 108 -26.04 10.57 1.76
C ALA A 108 -24.75 10.84 0.98
N ALA A 109 -24.07 11.91 1.37
CA ALA A 109 -22.69 12.14 0.95
C ALA A 109 -21.75 11.32 1.82
N MET A 110 -20.92 10.49 1.21
CA MET A 110 -19.92 9.69 1.92
C MET A 110 -18.52 10.20 1.60
N SER A 111 -17.68 10.26 2.62
CA SER A 111 -16.29 10.71 2.49
C SER A 111 -15.40 9.52 2.19
N VAL A 112 -14.71 9.54 1.06
CA VAL A 112 -13.73 8.53 0.69
C VAL A 112 -12.37 9.19 0.57
N PRO A 113 -11.39 8.82 1.38
CA PRO A 113 -10.04 9.36 1.21
C PRO A 113 -9.42 8.80 -0.06
N GLU A 114 -8.80 9.66 -0.82
CA GLU A 114 -7.99 9.25 -1.95
C GLU A 114 -6.64 8.77 -1.41
N ILE A 115 -6.41 7.47 -1.47
CA ILE A 115 -5.16 6.85 -1.04
C ILE A 115 -4.39 6.48 -2.29
N VAL A 116 -3.26 7.09 -2.43
CA VAL A 116 -2.34 6.78 -3.51
C VAL A 116 -1.21 5.92 -2.99
#